data_6e0451c8a465122f91c351a2378ae774
#
_entry.id   6e0451c8a465122f91c351a2378ae774
#
_cell.length_a   1.000
_cell.length_b   1.000
_cell.length_c   1.000
_cell.angle_alpha   90.00
_cell.angle_beta   90.00
_cell.angle_gamma   90.00
#
_symmetry.space_group_name_H-M   'P 1'
#
loop_
_entity.id
_entity.type
_entity.pdbx_description
1 polymer ?
#
loop_
_entity_poly.entity_id
_entity_poly.type
_entity_poly.pdbx_seq_one_letter_code
_entity_poly.pdbx_strand_id
1 'polypeptide(L)'
;NEGRGYVLRRILRRACRHGHKLGAQDTFFHKLVGPLAQAMGDAYPELHEKRAQIEKVLLLEEEQFARTLDTGMRILEQDIAALAGDTLDGDTVFKLYDTYGFPVDLTADVARAAGLDIDRDGFELAMDAQRERARGAQKFNVAYDASTQLTVKSAFSGYEQLADSGKVIAL
;
A
#
# COMPACT_ATOMS: atom_id res chain seq x y z
N ASN A 1 -5.22 -10.61 2.67
CA ASN A 1 -4.20 -9.59 2.36
C ASN A 1 -3.74 -9.60 0.89
N GLU A 2 -4.48 -10.23 0.00
CA GLU A 2 -4.16 -10.35 -1.42
C GLU A 2 -5.28 -9.77 -2.29
N GLY A 3 -4.98 -9.52 -3.57
CA GLY A 3 -5.94 -9.09 -4.57
C GLY A 3 -6.33 -7.60 -4.49
N ARG A 4 -7.49 -7.27 -5.07
CA ARG A 4 -7.97 -5.87 -5.23
C ARG A 4 -8.17 -5.14 -3.90
N GLY A 5 -8.64 -5.83 -2.86
CA GLY A 5 -8.84 -5.25 -1.53
C GLY A 5 -7.52 -4.80 -0.88
N TYR A 6 -6.43 -5.51 -1.13
CA TYR A 6 -5.10 -5.11 -0.67
C TYR A 6 -4.63 -3.79 -1.30
N VAL A 7 -4.85 -3.61 -2.60
CA VAL A 7 -4.49 -2.38 -3.32
C VAL A 7 -5.26 -1.18 -2.78
N LEU A 8 -6.59 -1.31 -2.62
CA LEU A 8 -7.43 -0.26 -2.06
C LEU A 8 -6.99 0.12 -0.64
N ARG A 9 -6.66 -0.87 0.20
CA ARG A 9 -6.16 -0.65 1.55
C ARG A 9 -4.85 0.12 1.57
N ARG A 10 -3.92 -0.19 0.65
CA ARG A 10 -2.67 0.57 0.50
C ARG A 10 -2.90 2.02 0.12
N ILE A 11 -3.83 2.29 -0.80
CA ILE A 11 -4.18 3.66 -1.23
C ILE A 11 -4.74 4.44 -0.03
N LEU A 12 -5.70 3.86 0.70
CA LEU A 12 -6.30 4.47 1.88
C LEU A 12 -5.23 4.80 2.94
N ARG A 13 -4.43 3.81 3.33
CA ARG A 13 -3.37 3.99 4.34
C ARG A 13 -2.35 5.06 3.93
N ARG A 14 -2.01 5.12 2.63
CA ARG A 14 -1.15 6.18 2.11
C ARG A 14 -1.80 7.56 2.26
N ALA A 15 -3.08 7.69 1.97
CA ALA A 15 -3.82 8.95 2.15
C ALA A 15 -3.90 9.35 3.63
N CYS A 16 -4.25 8.42 4.52
CA CYS A 16 -4.29 8.64 5.97
C CYS A 16 -2.92 9.09 6.52
N ARG A 17 -1.84 8.46 6.07
CA ARG A 17 -0.47 8.87 6.42
C ARG A 17 -0.16 10.31 6.02
N HIS A 18 -0.51 10.70 4.80
CA HIS A 18 -0.30 12.08 4.34
C HIS A 18 -1.19 13.07 5.12
N GLY A 19 -2.43 12.68 5.43
CA GLY A 19 -3.31 13.47 6.28
C GLY A 19 -2.71 13.70 7.68
N HIS A 20 -2.22 12.64 8.30
CA HIS A 20 -1.52 12.72 9.61
C HIS A 20 -0.30 13.66 9.54
N LYS A 21 0.50 13.54 8.48
CA LYS A 21 1.67 14.43 8.24
C LYS A 21 1.29 15.91 8.08
N LEU A 22 0.07 16.18 7.57
CA LEU A 22 -0.51 17.51 7.45
C LEU A 22 -1.25 17.98 8.72
N GLY A 23 -1.24 17.19 9.79
CA GLY A 23 -1.82 17.53 11.09
C GLY A 23 -3.27 17.06 11.30
N ALA A 24 -3.82 16.22 10.40
CA ALA A 24 -5.12 15.59 10.65
C ALA A 24 -5.00 14.56 11.78
N GLN A 25 -5.66 14.81 12.91
CA GLN A 25 -5.68 13.91 14.06
C GLN A 25 -6.86 12.94 14.03
N ASP A 26 -7.96 13.36 13.41
CA ASP A 26 -9.18 12.57 13.30
C ASP A 26 -9.26 11.78 11.99
N THR A 27 -10.11 10.77 11.97
CA THR A 27 -10.48 10.06 10.75
C THR A 27 -11.21 11.01 9.78
N PHE A 28 -10.82 11.01 8.52
CA PHE A 28 -11.33 11.95 7.51
C PHE A 28 -11.65 11.30 6.16
N PHE A 29 -10.96 10.23 5.79
CA PHE A 29 -11.02 9.66 4.45
C PHE A 29 -12.42 9.15 4.10
N HIS A 30 -13.09 8.49 5.05
CA HIS A 30 -14.47 8.03 4.88
C HIS A 30 -15.45 9.18 4.55
N LYS A 31 -15.17 10.40 5.01
CA LYS A 31 -16.01 11.60 4.73
C LYS A 31 -15.96 12.01 3.26
N LEU A 32 -14.95 11.56 2.51
CA LEU A 32 -14.81 11.85 1.07
C LEU A 32 -15.82 11.09 0.20
N VAL A 33 -16.46 10.05 0.73
CA VAL A 33 -17.47 9.26 -0.01
C VAL A 33 -18.66 10.11 -0.44
N GLY A 34 -19.11 11.02 0.42
CA GLY A 34 -20.21 11.94 0.09
C GLY A 34 -19.90 12.82 -1.12
N PRO A 35 -18.83 13.63 -1.09
CA PRO A 35 -18.38 14.40 -2.25
C PRO A 35 -18.11 13.56 -3.50
N LEU A 36 -17.53 12.36 -3.33
CA LEU A 36 -17.30 11.44 -4.46
C LEU A 36 -18.61 10.99 -5.10
N ALA A 37 -19.62 10.62 -4.30
CA ALA A 37 -20.93 10.24 -4.80
C ALA A 37 -21.62 11.40 -5.53
N GLN A 38 -21.45 12.64 -5.07
CA GLN A 38 -21.97 13.82 -5.78
C GLN A 38 -21.26 14.06 -7.11
N ALA A 39 -19.95 13.84 -7.19
CA ALA A 39 -19.18 14.11 -8.40
C ALA A 39 -19.30 13.00 -9.46
N MET A 40 -19.46 11.74 -9.04
CA MET A 40 -19.38 10.58 -9.93
C MET A 40 -20.59 9.65 -9.85
N GLY A 41 -21.58 9.94 -9.00
CA GLY A 41 -22.72 9.06 -8.75
C GLY A 41 -23.61 8.81 -9.97
N ASP A 42 -23.68 9.76 -10.91
CA ASP A 42 -24.41 9.57 -12.17
C ASP A 42 -23.78 8.47 -13.05
N ALA A 43 -22.45 8.39 -13.05
CA ALA A 43 -21.70 7.37 -13.79
C ALA A 43 -21.57 6.05 -13.00
N TYR A 44 -21.66 6.11 -11.67
CA TYR A 44 -21.50 4.98 -10.74
C TYR A 44 -22.62 5.00 -9.68
N PRO A 45 -23.85 4.59 -10.02
CA PRO A 45 -25.01 4.64 -9.11
C PRO A 45 -24.79 3.92 -7.78
N GLU A 46 -23.93 2.89 -7.76
CA GLU A 46 -23.57 2.14 -6.57
C GLU A 46 -22.96 3.02 -5.46
N LEU A 47 -22.37 4.16 -5.81
CA LEU A 47 -21.83 5.11 -4.83
C LEU A 47 -22.96 5.71 -3.97
N HIS A 48 -24.14 5.95 -4.55
CA HIS A 48 -25.31 6.40 -3.80
C HIS A 48 -25.96 5.25 -3.03
N GLU A 49 -26.18 4.12 -3.70
CA GLU A 49 -26.87 2.96 -3.12
C GLU A 49 -26.13 2.37 -1.92
N LYS A 50 -24.80 2.28 -1.99
CA LYS A 50 -23.95 1.63 -0.97
C LYS A 50 -23.17 2.63 -0.11
N ARG A 51 -23.50 3.92 -0.19
CA ARG A 51 -22.75 4.99 0.48
C ARG A 51 -22.46 4.67 1.95
N ALA A 52 -23.47 4.37 2.73
CA ALA A 52 -23.32 4.10 4.16
C ALA A 52 -22.42 2.87 4.44
N GLN A 53 -22.50 1.85 3.59
CA GLN A 53 -21.66 0.67 3.70
C GLN A 53 -20.17 1.00 3.38
N ILE A 54 -19.94 1.80 2.34
CA ILE A 54 -18.58 2.22 1.94
C ILE A 54 -17.99 3.10 3.04
N GLU A 55 -18.72 4.10 3.52
CA GLU A 55 -18.28 4.98 4.62
C GLU A 55 -17.89 4.15 5.87
N LYS A 56 -18.71 3.18 6.25
CA LYS A 56 -18.45 2.31 7.39
C LYS A 56 -17.17 1.48 7.21
N VAL A 57 -16.97 0.87 6.04
CA VAL A 57 -15.79 0.04 5.76
C VAL A 57 -14.51 0.88 5.77
N LEU A 58 -14.57 2.07 5.17
CA LEU A 58 -13.44 3.00 5.15
C LEU A 58 -13.11 3.50 6.56
N LEU A 59 -14.11 3.87 7.34
CA LEU A 59 -13.92 4.31 8.74
C LEU A 59 -13.25 3.22 9.58
N LEU A 60 -13.71 1.97 9.49
CA LEU A 60 -13.09 0.86 10.23
C LEU A 60 -11.62 0.63 9.83
N GLU A 61 -11.28 0.78 8.55
CA GLU A 61 -9.90 0.65 8.09
C GLU A 61 -9.04 1.85 8.55
N GLU A 62 -9.59 3.08 8.57
CA GLU A 62 -8.90 4.26 9.11
C GLU A 62 -8.59 4.09 10.60
N GLU A 63 -9.59 3.68 11.40
CA GLU A 63 -9.41 3.45 12.84
C GLU A 63 -8.39 2.34 13.13
N GLN A 64 -8.42 1.27 12.31
CA GLN A 64 -7.45 0.18 12.43
C GLN A 64 -6.03 0.67 12.09
N PHE A 65 -5.89 1.53 11.09
CA PHE A 65 -4.60 2.08 10.71
C PHE A 65 -4.10 3.11 11.72
N ALA A 66 -4.97 3.93 12.31
CA ALA A 66 -4.60 4.84 13.39
C ALA A 66 -3.97 4.07 14.58
N ARG A 67 -4.59 2.95 14.98
CA ARG A 67 -4.01 2.07 16.01
C ARG A 67 -2.64 1.50 15.61
N THR A 68 -2.46 1.19 14.35
CA THR A 68 -1.17 0.73 13.80
C THR A 68 -0.11 1.83 13.91
N LEU A 69 -0.49 3.08 13.57
CA LEU A 69 0.39 4.24 13.69
C LEU A 69 0.80 4.49 15.14
N ASP A 70 -0.16 4.51 16.08
CA ASP A 70 0.11 4.71 17.51
C ASP A 70 1.05 3.63 18.08
N THR A 71 0.80 2.37 17.72
CA THR A 71 1.66 1.25 18.13
C THR A 71 3.06 1.37 17.55
N GLY A 72 3.17 1.68 16.26
CA GLY A 72 4.47 1.84 15.59
C GLY A 72 5.26 3.01 16.13
N MET A 73 4.62 4.15 16.43
CA MET A 73 5.26 5.30 17.05
C MET A 73 5.84 4.96 18.43
N ARG A 74 5.06 4.29 19.28
CA ARG A 74 5.52 3.91 20.62
C ARG A 74 6.72 2.94 20.57
N ILE A 75 6.74 2.00 19.63
CA ILE A 75 7.85 1.07 19.43
C ILE A 75 9.09 1.83 18.94
N LEU A 76 8.91 2.68 17.93
CA LEU A 76 10.00 3.48 17.37
C LEU A 76 10.62 4.40 18.43
N GLU A 77 9.84 5.05 19.26
CA GLU A 77 10.32 5.89 20.37
C GLU A 77 11.13 5.07 21.39
N GLN A 78 10.70 3.84 21.69
CA GLN A 78 11.44 2.92 22.56
C GLN A 78 12.77 2.48 21.93
N ASP A 79 12.77 2.14 20.63
CA ASP A 79 13.97 1.72 19.91
C ASP A 79 14.98 2.89 19.80
N ILE A 80 14.49 4.11 19.53
CA ILE A 80 15.31 5.33 19.53
C ILE A 80 15.92 5.59 20.93
N ALA A 81 15.15 5.45 21.99
CA ALA A 81 15.64 5.69 23.35
C ALA A 81 16.69 4.64 23.82
N ALA A 82 16.64 3.44 23.25
CA ALA A 82 17.59 2.36 23.53
C ALA A 82 18.83 2.38 22.63
N LEU A 83 18.83 3.22 21.57
CA LEU A 83 19.89 3.27 20.58
C LEU A 83 21.18 3.87 21.16
N ALA A 84 22.31 3.17 20.99
CA ALA A 84 23.63 3.64 21.40
C ALA A 84 24.39 4.42 20.32
N GLY A 85 23.82 4.59 19.14
CA GLY A 85 24.39 5.25 17.95
C GLY A 85 23.52 6.36 17.43
N ASP A 86 23.78 6.77 16.19
CA ASP A 86 23.06 7.82 15.46
C ASP A 86 22.21 7.30 14.28
N THR A 87 22.20 5.99 14.08
CA THR A 87 21.56 5.34 12.93
C THR A 87 20.71 4.16 13.39
N LEU A 88 19.42 4.18 13.05
CA LEU A 88 18.50 3.09 13.30
C LEU A 88 18.79 1.97 12.29
N ASP A 89 19.04 0.75 12.77
CA ASP A 89 19.40 -0.37 11.91
C ASP A 89 18.24 -0.81 10.97
N GLY A 90 18.61 -1.36 9.82
CA GLY A 90 17.68 -1.76 8.77
C GLY A 90 16.68 -2.84 9.19
N ASP A 91 17.08 -3.76 10.08
CA ASP A 91 16.21 -4.81 10.61
C ASP A 91 15.12 -4.23 11.51
N THR A 92 15.43 -3.26 12.34
CA THR A 92 14.46 -2.51 13.15
C THR A 92 13.45 -1.77 12.26
N VAL A 93 13.94 -1.05 11.24
CA VAL A 93 13.08 -0.38 10.26
C VAL A 93 12.20 -1.38 9.51
N PHE A 94 12.75 -2.51 9.11
CA PHE A 94 12.02 -3.59 8.44
C PHE A 94 10.96 -4.20 9.35
N LYS A 95 11.26 -4.47 10.61
CA LYS A 95 10.32 -4.99 11.59
C LYS A 95 9.13 -4.06 11.81
N LEU A 96 9.37 -2.76 11.94
CA LEU A 96 8.32 -1.74 12.02
C LEU A 96 7.42 -1.78 10.78
N TYR A 97 8.01 -1.90 9.61
CA TYR A 97 7.27 -1.96 8.35
C TYR A 97 6.49 -3.27 8.17
N ASP A 98 7.15 -4.42 8.28
CA ASP A 98 6.59 -5.74 7.94
C ASP A 98 5.62 -6.25 9.02
N THR A 99 6.00 -6.15 10.29
CA THR A 99 5.21 -6.68 11.41
C THR A 99 4.12 -5.72 11.86
N TYR A 100 4.44 -4.45 11.97
CA TYR A 100 3.51 -3.44 12.51
C TYR A 100 2.84 -2.60 11.43
N GLY A 101 3.25 -2.74 10.15
CA GLY A 101 2.70 -1.95 9.04
C GLY A 101 3.02 -0.46 9.12
N PHE A 102 4.05 -0.08 9.89
CA PHE A 102 4.45 1.30 10.10
C PHE A 102 5.27 1.79 8.88
N PRO A 103 4.88 2.89 8.23
CA PRO A 103 5.53 3.32 6.99
C PRO A 103 6.98 3.76 7.19
N VAL A 104 7.89 3.31 6.30
CA VAL A 104 9.34 3.61 6.37
C VAL A 104 9.64 5.11 6.31
N ASP A 105 8.94 5.84 5.47
CA ASP A 105 9.12 7.29 5.37
C ASP A 105 8.67 8.03 6.64
N LEU A 106 7.70 7.50 7.38
CA LEU A 106 7.35 8.02 8.70
C LEU A 106 8.42 7.67 9.74
N THR A 107 8.96 6.45 9.69
CA THR A 107 10.14 6.05 10.51
C THR A 107 11.30 7.02 10.28
N ALA A 108 11.63 7.30 9.01
CA ALA A 108 12.71 8.21 8.64
C ALA A 108 12.46 9.66 9.11
N ASP A 109 11.21 10.14 9.02
CA ASP A 109 10.88 11.49 9.47
C ASP A 109 10.99 11.63 10.99
N VAL A 110 10.55 10.62 11.75
CA VAL A 110 10.66 10.60 13.22
C VAL A 110 12.12 10.48 13.67
N ALA A 111 12.89 9.56 13.04
CA ALA A 111 14.31 9.42 13.32
C ALA A 111 15.06 10.74 13.08
N ARG A 112 14.81 11.40 11.94
CA ARG A 112 15.41 12.71 11.62
C ARG A 112 15.05 13.79 12.63
N ALA A 113 13.81 13.82 13.11
CA ALA A 113 13.39 14.75 14.14
C ALA A 113 14.12 14.53 15.48
N ALA A 114 14.56 13.29 15.75
CA ALA A 114 15.40 12.94 16.88
C ALA A 114 16.91 13.10 16.63
N GLY A 115 17.32 13.62 15.46
CA GLY A 115 18.72 13.79 15.06
C GLY A 115 19.42 12.48 14.62
N LEU A 116 18.64 11.47 14.26
CA LEU A 116 19.10 10.15 13.84
C LEU A 116 18.90 9.95 12.34
N ASP A 117 19.64 8.99 11.77
CA ASP A 117 19.42 8.49 10.41
C ASP A 117 18.83 7.06 10.44
N ILE A 118 18.47 6.52 9.29
CA ILE A 118 18.02 5.14 9.12
C ILE A 118 18.94 4.40 8.14
N ASP A 119 19.26 3.14 8.43
CA ASP A 119 19.97 2.24 7.51
C ASP A 119 19.02 1.76 6.39
N ARG A 120 19.00 2.53 5.29
CA ARG A 120 18.15 2.21 4.12
C ARG A 120 18.64 0.97 3.39
N ASP A 121 19.93 0.75 3.31
CA ASP A 121 20.51 -0.38 2.58
C ASP A 121 20.21 -1.69 3.31
N GLY A 122 20.34 -1.73 4.63
CA GLY A 122 19.92 -2.86 5.45
C GLY A 122 18.42 -3.12 5.35
N PHE A 123 17.59 -2.08 5.33
CA PHE A 123 16.15 -2.22 5.12
C PHE A 123 15.82 -2.84 3.75
N GLU A 124 16.44 -2.39 2.66
CA GLU A 124 16.20 -2.94 1.31
C GLU A 124 16.66 -4.40 1.20
N LEU A 125 17.78 -4.77 1.83
CA LEU A 125 18.24 -6.16 1.92
C LEU A 125 17.20 -7.05 2.62
N ALA A 126 16.65 -6.60 3.75
CA ALA A 126 15.62 -7.33 4.48
C ALA A 126 14.31 -7.45 3.66
N MET A 127 13.94 -6.39 2.93
CA MET A 127 12.79 -6.39 2.01
C MET A 127 12.97 -7.37 0.86
N ASP A 128 14.14 -7.45 0.27
CA ASP A 128 14.42 -8.37 -0.83
C ASP A 128 14.40 -9.83 -0.35
N ALA A 129 14.95 -10.10 0.82
CA ALA A 129 14.84 -11.42 1.44
C ALA A 129 13.38 -11.83 1.72
N GLN A 130 12.54 -10.89 2.13
CA GLN A 130 11.11 -11.14 2.33
C GLN A 130 10.39 -11.38 1.00
N ARG A 131 10.67 -10.60 -0.05
CA ARG A 131 10.13 -10.78 -1.40
C ARG A 131 10.49 -12.15 -1.98
N GLU A 132 11.72 -12.61 -1.78
CA GLU A 132 12.17 -13.93 -2.22
C GLU A 132 11.44 -15.06 -1.50
N ARG A 133 11.29 -14.94 -0.17
CA ARG A 133 10.48 -15.89 0.62
C ARG A 133 9.04 -15.95 0.14
N ALA A 134 8.43 -14.80 -0.14
CA ALA A 134 7.06 -14.72 -0.65
C ALA A 134 6.93 -15.35 -2.05
N ARG A 135 7.90 -15.14 -2.95
CA ARG A 135 7.94 -15.79 -4.28
C ARG A 135 8.11 -17.30 -4.16
N GLY A 136 8.97 -17.77 -3.27
CA GLY A 136 9.16 -19.20 -3.02
C GLY A 136 7.93 -19.89 -2.43
N ALA A 137 7.12 -19.17 -1.65
CA ALA A 137 5.88 -19.66 -1.08
C ALA A 137 4.69 -19.64 -2.07
N GLN A 138 4.72 -18.75 -3.07
CA GLN A 138 3.73 -18.71 -4.14
C GLN A 138 4.07 -19.78 -5.19
N LYS A 139 3.51 -20.97 -5.03
CA LYS A 139 3.37 -21.93 -6.14
C LYS A 139 2.28 -21.43 -7.10
N PHE A 140 2.56 -20.39 -7.86
CA PHE A 140 1.75 -20.04 -9.02
C PHE A 140 2.09 -21.06 -10.11
N ASN A 141 1.47 -22.21 -10.07
CA ASN A 141 1.32 -23.07 -11.24
C ASN A 141 0.24 -22.44 -12.13
N VAL A 142 0.61 -21.40 -12.87
CA VAL A 142 -0.08 -21.14 -14.13
C VAL A 142 0.41 -22.25 -15.06
N ALA A 143 -0.32 -23.34 -15.12
CA ALA A 143 -0.20 -24.31 -16.22
C ALA A 143 -0.62 -23.57 -17.50
N TYR A 144 0.30 -22.81 -18.09
CA TYR A 144 0.17 -22.45 -19.50
C TYR A 144 0.26 -23.79 -20.24
N ASP A 145 -0.87 -24.20 -20.80
CA ASP A 145 -0.90 -25.31 -21.71
C ASP A 145 0.13 -25.01 -22.82
N ALA A 146 1.12 -25.87 -22.97
CA ALA A 146 2.22 -25.68 -23.91
C ALA A 146 1.74 -25.56 -25.38
N SER A 147 0.45 -25.87 -25.62
CA SER A 147 -0.22 -25.70 -26.90
C SER A 147 -0.48 -24.24 -27.31
N THR A 148 -0.38 -23.29 -26.37
CA THR A 148 -0.71 -21.86 -26.59
C THR A 148 0.52 -20.96 -26.60
N GLN A 149 1.71 -21.47 -26.89
CA GLN A 149 2.89 -20.62 -27.11
C GLN A 149 2.79 -19.85 -28.42
N LEU A 150 2.27 -18.64 -28.34
CA LEU A 150 2.29 -17.70 -29.44
C LEU A 150 3.70 -17.14 -29.61
N THR A 151 4.29 -17.32 -30.79
CA THR A 151 5.61 -16.79 -31.16
C THR A 151 5.58 -15.30 -31.50
N VAL A 152 4.38 -14.72 -31.59
CA VAL A 152 4.15 -13.32 -31.98
C VAL A 152 3.73 -12.50 -30.75
N LYS A 153 4.39 -11.36 -30.55
CA LYS A 153 4.01 -10.41 -29.49
C LYS A 153 2.96 -9.44 -30.02
N SER A 154 1.90 -9.22 -29.25
CA SER A 154 0.94 -8.14 -29.50
C SER A 154 1.56 -6.78 -29.12
N ALA A 155 1.25 -5.73 -29.90
CA ALA A 155 1.56 -4.36 -29.53
C ALA A 155 0.37 -3.77 -28.76
N PHE A 156 0.63 -3.11 -27.64
CA PHE A 156 -0.40 -2.42 -26.87
C PHE A 156 -0.47 -0.96 -27.30
N SER A 157 -1.60 -0.54 -27.86
CA SER A 157 -1.86 0.81 -28.37
C SER A 157 -2.76 1.67 -27.44
N GLY A 158 -3.26 1.09 -26.34
CA GLY A 158 -4.28 1.70 -25.48
C GLY A 158 -3.87 2.96 -24.70
N TYR A 159 -2.60 3.38 -24.79
CA TYR A 159 -2.19 4.70 -24.28
C TYR A 159 -2.40 5.84 -25.29
N GLU A 160 -2.51 5.52 -26.57
CA GLU A 160 -2.56 6.51 -27.64
C GLU A 160 -3.95 6.57 -28.29
N GLN A 161 -4.71 5.45 -28.24
CA GLN A 161 -6.02 5.35 -28.90
C GLN A 161 -6.98 4.46 -28.11
N LEU A 162 -8.29 4.80 -28.19
CA LEU A 162 -9.36 4.07 -27.48
C LEU A 162 -9.90 2.87 -28.28
N ALA A 163 -9.59 2.77 -29.56
CA ALA A 163 -10.00 1.66 -30.42
C ALA A 163 -8.87 1.31 -31.39
N ASP A 164 -8.69 0.02 -31.59
CA ASP A 164 -7.70 -0.50 -32.55
C ASP A 164 -8.25 -1.72 -33.29
N SER A 165 -7.63 -2.07 -34.40
CA SER A 165 -7.98 -3.25 -35.18
C SER A 165 -6.87 -4.29 -35.10
N GLY A 166 -7.25 -5.54 -34.84
CA GLY A 166 -6.33 -6.65 -34.73
C GLY A 166 -6.74 -7.85 -35.55
N LYS A 167 -5.78 -8.66 -35.94
CA LYS A 167 -6.03 -9.95 -36.58
C LYS A 167 -5.91 -11.06 -35.56
N VAL A 168 -6.96 -11.89 -35.47
CA VAL A 168 -6.90 -13.12 -34.66
C VAL A 168 -5.96 -14.11 -35.38
N ILE A 169 -4.90 -14.52 -34.69
CA ILE A 169 -3.87 -15.41 -35.26
C ILE A 169 -3.92 -16.82 -34.66
N ALA A 170 -4.62 -17.02 -33.55
CA ALA A 170 -4.91 -18.30 -32.92
C ALA A 170 -6.23 -18.20 -32.13
N LEU A 171 -6.95 -19.31 -32.03
CA LEU A 171 -8.14 -19.52 -31.23
C LEU A 171 -7.91 -20.67 -30.28
#